data_4ef656dbf389674a17f667281ee4ad33
#
_entry.id   4ef656dbf389674a17f667281ee4ad33
#
_cell.length_a   1.000
_cell.length_b   1.000
_cell.length_c   1.000
_cell.angle_alpha   90.00
_cell.angle_beta   90.00
_cell.angle_gamma   90.00
#
_symmetry.space_group_name_H-M   'P 1'
#
loop_
_entity.id
_entity.type
_entity.pdbx_description
1 polymer ?
#
loop_
_entity_poly.entity_id
_entity_poly.type
_entity_poly.pdbx_seq_one_letter_code
_entity_poly.pdbx_strand_id
1 'polypeptide(L)'
;MKYLSKFFAFALLAAGASVIAHGQAQIPSQPQVKVDADKGITGFESFQGTVNSDSRIFKIDSNLGWDFNKHFGVFAGVPVYFANLPSTTTTTGATTAATGSTTNSGIGNVYLGFIVKAPSPKLDYAGAVTVSAPTGSTSKGFSTGRAGVDWTNRFERSFDRLTPFFEGGLSNTVPDSAFLTRPFTSLGAVSHLEEGAEYQLAKHFYAGGSGYQVVPFGSQKVFSKLDGKGKGKNPFDSAAVSTGNDLTRENGFNTWVAFEPASIWRLELGYTRSMTFDLSSFAFNLRMNVGKLLRSKRNY
;
A
#
# COMPACT_ATOMS: atom_id res chain seq x y z
N MET A 1 7.70 30.15 22.86
CA MET A 1 7.11 29.14 23.76
C MET A 1 5.58 28.98 23.68
N LYS A 2 4.78 29.99 23.30
CA LYS A 2 3.30 29.86 23.21
C LYS A 2 2.78 28.96 22.05
N TYR A 3 3.61 28.64 21.08
CA TYR A 3 3.21 27.78 19.93
C TYR A 3 3.49 26.29 20.18
N LEU A 4 4.44 25.95 21.04
CA LEU A 4 4.78 24.57 21.39
C LEU A 4 3.64 23.88 22.16
N SER A 5 2.94 24.63 23.04
CA SER A 5 1.83 24.10 23.83
C SER A 5 0.59 23.79 23.00
N LYS A 6 0.35 24.54 21.91
CA LYS A 6 -0.75 24.27 20.98
C LYS A 6 -0.46 23.06 20.07
N PHE A 7 0.80 22.82 19.77
CA PHE A 7 1.21 21.67 18.97
C PHE A 7 1.06 20.36 19.76
N PHE A 8 1.40 20.39 21.05
CA PHE A 8 1.17 19.26 21.95
C PHE A 8 -0.32 18.98 22.21
N ALA A 9 -1.15 20.01 22.27
CA ALA A 9 -2.59 19.85 22.42
C ALA A 9 -3.25 19.25 21.17
N PHE A 10 -2.76 19.56 19.96
CA PHE A 10 -3.27 18.96 18.72
C PHE A 10 -2.82 17.51 18.57
N ALA A 11 -1.59 17.19 18.93
CA ALA A 11 -1.09 15.81 18.97
C ALA A 11 -1.80 14.96 20.05
N LEU A 12 -2.16 15.56 21.19
CA LEU A 12 -2.95 14.88 22.24
C LEU A 12 -4.43 14.71 21.83
N LEU A 13 -5.02 15.65 21.09
CA LEU A 13 -6.38 15.49 20.56
C LEU A 13 -6.44 14.41 19.46
N ALA A 14 -5.41 14.30 18.62
CA ALA A 14 -5.30 13.21 17.65
C ALA A 14 -5.11 11.86 18.37
N ALA A 15 -4.29 11.80 19.42
CA ALA A 15 -4.11 10.60 20.23
C ALA A 15 -5.37 10.24 21.06
N GLY A 16 -6.16 11.23 21.46
CA GLY A 16 -7.40 11.02 22.22
C GLY A 16 -8.57 10.55 21.34
N ALA A 17 -8.58 10.87 20.06
CA ALA A 17 -9.59 10.38 19.11
C ALA A 17 -9.31 8.95 18.63
N SER A 18 -8.09 8.44 18.80
CA SER A 18 -7.69 7.09 18.38
C SER A 18 -8.31 5.95 19.23
N VAL A 19 -8.97 6.26 20.34
CA VAL A 19 -9.58 5.24 21.22
C VAL A 19 -10.91 4.69 20.68
N ILE A 20 -11.52 5.33 19.66
CA ILE A 20 -12.83 4.90 19.15
C ILE A 20 -12.81 4.56 17.65
N ALA A 21 -11.77 4.92 16.92
CA ALA A 21 -11.70 4.63 15.49
C ALA A 21 -10.85 3.39 15.21
N HIS A 22 -11.49 2.37 14.71
CA HIS A 22 -10.84 1.14 14.30
C HIS A 22 -10.82 1.12 12.77
N GLY A 23 -9.71 1.04 12.11
CA GLY A 23 -9.63 0.74 10.72
C GLY A 23 -8.46 1.03 9.89
N GLN A 24 -7.85 0.40 8.97
CA GLN A 24 -7.03 0.70 7.96
C GLN A 24 -6.56 -0.06 6.85
N ALA A 25 -6.22 0.20 5.68
CA ALA A 25 -5.18 -0.21 4.76
C ALA A 25 -5.07 0.66 3.51
N GLN A 26 -3.90 0.73 2.93
CA GLN A 26 -3.61 1.54 1.76
C GLN A 26 -4.01 0.88 0.45
N ILE A 27 -4.44 1.69 -0.51
CA ILE A 27 -4.53 1.38 -1.92
C ILE A 27 -3.15 0.99 -2.47
N PRO A 28 -3.08 0.13 -3.52
CA PRO A 28 -1.82 -0.13 -4.20
C PRO A 28 -1.15 1.19 -4.49
N SER A 29 0.00 1.41 -3.86
CA SER A 29 0.87 2.58 -3.91
C SER A 29 0.37 3.68 -4.84
N GLN A 30 -0.75 4.31 -4.46
CA GLN A 30 -1.04 5.59 -5.09
C GLN A 30 0.18 6.44 -4.83
N PRO A 31 0.78 7.01 -5.86
CA PRO A 31 1.86 7.95 -5.63
C PRO A 31 1.34 8.92 -4.59
N GLN A 32 2.11 9.12 -3.51
CA GLN A 32 1.83 10.25 -2.62
C GLN A 32 1.49 11.38 -3.56
N VAL A 33 0.24 11.84 -3.53
CA VAL A 33 -0.26 12.78 -4.51
C VAL A 33 0.39 14.11 -4.19
N LYS A 34 1.69 14.18 -4.49
CA LYS A 34 2.31 15.47 -4.67
C LYS A 34 1.56 16.04 -5.86
N VAL A 35 0.66 16.98 -5.59
CA VAL A 35 -0.21 17.61 -6.57
C VAL A 35 0.69 18.32 -7.56
N ASP A 36 1.17 17.56 -8.56
CA ASP A 36 1.78 18.15 -9.74
C ASP A 36 0.66 18.92 -10.44
N ALA A 37 0.73 20.22 -10.37
CA ALA A 37 -0.27 21.13 -10.93
C ALA A 37 -0.34 21.07 -12.47
N ASP A 38 0.46 20.21 -13.10
CA ASP A 38 0.63 20.18 -14.53
C ASP A 38 -0.40 19.28 -15.21
N LYS A 39 -1.01 19.82 -16.25
CA LYS A 39 -1.83 19.08 -17.20
C LYS A 39 -0.98 18.13 -18.04
N GLY A 40 -1.47 16.93 -18.32
CA GLY A 40 -0.86 16.01 -19.27
C GLY A 40 -0.60 14.61 -18.73
N ILE A 41 0.33 13.91 -19.37
CA ILE A 41 0.67 12.52 -19.03
C ILE A 41 1.22 12.45 -17.62
N THR A 42 0.64 11.58 -16.81
CA THR A 42 1.16 11.15 -15.52
C THR A 42 1.44 9.65 -15.60
N GLY A 43 2.25 9.15 -14.69
CA GLY A 43 2.49 7.71 -14.64
C GLY A 43 3.64 7.39 -13.71
N PHE A 44 3.55 6.21 -13.15
CA PHE A 44 4.53 5.71 -12.20
C PHE A 44 4.83 4.25 -12.49
N GLU A 45 6.08 3.89 -12.33
CA GLU A 45 6.54 2.53 -12.21
C GLU A 45 7.01 2.34 -10.78
N SER A 46 6.46 1.37 -10.08
CA SER A 46 6.80 1.08 -8.70
C SER A 46 7.28 -0.36 -8.55
N PHE A 47 8.43 -0.52 -7.92
CA PHE A 47 8.99 -1.82 -7.53
C PHE A 47 8.94 -1.90 -6.02
N GLN A 48 8.11 -2.78 -5.51
CA GLN A 48 7.93 -2.99 -4.08
C GLN A 48 8.41 -4.39 -3.69
N GLY A 49 9.04 -4.50 -2.53
CA GLY A 49 9.37 -5.78 -1.93
C GLY A 49 9.03 -5.78 -0.45
N THR A 50 8.31 -6.78 0.00
CA THR A 50 8.02 -7.03 1.42
C THR A 50 8.62 -8.36 1.81
N VAL A 51 9.43 -8.34 2.87
CA VAL A 51 10.11 -9.53 3.40
C VAL A 51 9.81 -9.63 4.89
N ASN A 52 9.32 -10.79 5.31
CA ASN A 52 9.10 -11.12 6.72
C ASN A 52 9.48 -12.58 6.99
N SER A 53 9.23 -13.09 8.21
CA SER A 53 9.51 -14.47 8.60
C SER A 53 8.82 -15.50 7.70
N ASP A 54 7.61 -15.18 7.22
CA ASP A 54 6.69 -16.14 6.64
C ASP A 54 6.61 -16.04 5.12
N SER A 55 7.05 -14.92 4.55
CA SER A 55 6.92 -14.69 3.12
C SER A 55 7.90 -13.65 2.56
N ARG A 56 8.14 -13.75 1.26
CA ARG A 56 8.81 -12.70 0.47
C ARG A 56 7.94 -12.41 -0.74
N ILE A 57 7.47 -11.18 -0.85
CA ILE A 57 6.56 -10.78 -1.92
C ILE A 57 7.13 -9.56 -2.62
N PHE A 58 7.30 -9.66 -3.92
CA PHE A 58 7.67 -8.55 -4.79
C PHE A 58 6.49 -8.19 -5.67
N LYS A 59 6.28 -6.90 -5.85
CA LYS A 59 5.25 -6.35 -6.73
C LYS A 59 5.87 -5.30 -7.64
N ILE A 60 5.57 -5.41 -8.91
CA ILE A 60 5.80 -4.36 -9.91
C ILE A 60 4.43 -3.78 -10.22
N ASP A 61 4.27 -2.48 -10.06
CA ASP A 61 3.01 -1.79 -10.33
C ASP A 61 3.23 -0.69 -11.36
N SER A 62 2.76 -0.95 -12.57
CA SER A 62 2.86 -0.05 -13.72
C SER A 62 1.56 0.75 -13.83
N ASN A 63 1.67 2.05 -13.73
CA ASN A 63 0.55 2.98 -13.76
C ASN A 63 0.79 4.08 -14.79
N LEU A 64 -0.22 4.35 -15.60
CA LEU A 64 -0.24 5.44 -16.58
C LEU A 64 -1.54 6.22 -16.43
N GLY A 65 -1.46 7.54 -16.49
CA GLY A 65 -2.60 8.42 -16.34
C GLY A 65 -2.53 9.68 -17.17
N TRP A 66 -3.56 10.46 -17.06
CA TRP A 66 -3.71 11.77 -17.69
C TRP A 66 -4.39 12.75 -16.74
N ASP A 67 -3.70 13.83 -16.40
CA ASP A 67 -4.31 14.96 -15.70
C ASP A 67 -4.94 15.91 -16.71
N PHE A 68 -6.27 16.08 -16.63
CA PHE A 68 -7.01 17.03 -17.48
C PHE A 68 -6.69 18.47 -17.09
N ASN A 69 -6.53 18.69 -15.80
CA ASN A 69 -6.17 19.95 -15.18
C ASN A 69 -5.60 19.70 -13.77
N LYS A 70 -5.33 20.76 -13.01
CA LYS A 70 -4.80 20.66 -11.63
C LYS A 70 -5.75 19.99 -10.63
N HIS A 71 -7.02 19.75 -11.00
CA HIS A 71 -8.03 19.19 -10.11
C HIS A 71 -8.47 17.78 -10.46
N PHE A 72 -8.39 17.38 -11.73
CA PHE A 72 -8.95 16.12 -12.20
C PHE A 72 -7.99 15.35 -13.07
N GLY A 73 -7.95 14.05 -12.84
CA GLY A 73 -7.17 13.11 -13.64
C GLY A 73 -7.79 11.72 -13.66
N VAL A 74 -7.30 10.92 -14.59
CA VAL A 74 -7.60 9.48 -14.68
C VAL A 74 -6.29 8.72 -14.73
N PHE A 75 -6.31 7.49 -14.28
CA PHE A 75 -5.17 6.59 -14.36
C PHE A 75 -5.61 5.15 -14.53
N ALA A 76 -4.76 4.34 -15.12
CA ALA A 76 -4.94 2.90 -15.23
C ALA A 76 -3.63 2.20 -14.93
N GLY A 77 -3.69 0.99 -14.42
CA GLY A 77 -2.48 0.25 -14.11
C GLY A 77 -2.70 -1.24 -13.98
N VAL A 78 -1.58 -1.94 -13.85
CA VAL A 78 -1.52 -3.39 -13.71
C VAL A 78 -0.40 -3.79 -12.76
N PRO A 79 -0.70 -4.48 -11.65
CA PRO A 79 0.31 -5.04 -10.78
C PRO A 79 0.74 -6.44 -11.24
N VAL A 80 2.02 -6.74 -11.12
CA VAL A 80 2.59 -8.08 -11.29
C VAL A 80 3.20 -8.50 -9.96
N TYR A 81 2.90 -9.72 -9.53
CA TYR A 81 3.35 -10.26 -8.25
C TYR A 81 4.31 -11.43 -8.41
N PHE A 82 5.27 -11.52 -7.48
CA PHE A 82 6.16 -12.64 -7.29
C PHE A 82 6.18 -12.96 -5.79
N ALA A 83 5.56 -14.06 -5.40
CA ALA A 83 5.41 -14.46 -4.01
C ALA A 83 6.18 -15.75 -3.74
N ASN A 84 7.00 -15.74 -2.72
CA ASN A 84 7.81 -16.88 -2.30
C ASN A 84 7.53 -17.23 -0.84
N LEU A 85 7.37 -18.54 -0.58
CA LEU A 85 7.48 -19.10 0.77
C LEU A 85 8.96 -19.39 1.06
N PRO A 86 9.49 -19.01 2.22
CA PRO A 86 10.81 -19.45 2.65
C PRO A 86 10.87 -20.97 2.72
N SER A 87 12.02 -21.55 2.37
CA SER A 87 12.25 -22.98 2.55
C SER A 87 12.25 -23.31 4.04
N THR A 88 11.32 -24.14 4.49
CA THR A 88 11.35 -24.68 5.85
C THR A 88 12.20 -25.95 5.86
N THR A 89 13.26 -25.94 6.67
CA THR A 89 14.05 -27.14 6.92
C THR A 89 13.42 -27.87 8.09
N THR A 90 12.75 -28.99 7.81
CA THR A 90 12.20 -29.85 8.87
C THR A 90 13.21 -30.95 9.15
N THR A 91 13.79 -30.96 10.34
CA THR A 91 14.66 -32.04 10.81
C THR A 91 13.80 -33.05 11.57
N THR A 92 13.47 -34.15 10.94
CA THR A 92 12.75 -35.25 11.58
C THR A 92 13.73 -36.42 11.73
N GLY A 93 14.29 -36.59 12.92
CA GLY A 93 15.28 -37.60 13.18
C GLY A 93 16.61 -37.33 12.45
N ALA A 94 17.23 -38.38 11.89
CA ALA A 94 18.52 -38.29 11.21
C ALA A 94 18.48 -37.79 9.76
N THR A 95 17.30 -37.39 9.27
CA THR A 95 17.12 -36.93 7.88
C THR A 95 16.67 -35.49 7.83
N THR A 96 17.49 -34.62 7.27
CA THR A 96 17.15 -33.22 7.01
C THR A 96 16.54 -33.13 5.62
N ALA A 97 15.22 -32.95 5.54
CA ALA A 97 14.53 -32.68 4.28
C ALA A 97 14.38 -31.17 4.10
N ALA A 98 15.07 -30.60 3.15
CA ALA A 98 14.82 -29.23 2.70
C ALA A 98 13.56 -29.21 1.82
N THR A 99 12.49 -28.68 2.31
CA THR A 99 11.30 -28.40 1.47
C THR A 99 11.62 -27.21 0.59
N GLY A 100 11.67 -27.41 -0.73
CA GLY A 100 12.06 -26.39 -1.68
C GLY A 100 11.13 -25.16 -1.63
N SER A 101 11.67 -23.98 -1.86
CA SER A 101 10.88 -22.74 -1.97
C SER A 101 9.93 -22.83 -3.16
N THR A 102 8.64 -22.57 -2.93
CA THR A 102 7.66 -22.46 -4.01
C THR A 102 7.49 -21.00 -4.38
N THR A 103 7.66 -20.71 -5.67
CA THR A 103 7.41 -19.37 -6.22
C THR A 103 6.08 -19.36 -6.92
N ASN A 104 5.21 -18.46 -6.52
CA ASN A 104 3.96 -18.17 -7.19
C ASN A 104 4.08 -16.78 -7.85
N SER A 105 3.76 -16.68 -9.14
CA SER A 105 3.85 -15.40 -9.86
C SER A 105 2.69 -15.22 -10.82
N GLY A 106 2.34 -13.97 -11.08
CA GLY A 106 1.28 -13.64 -12.02
C GLY A 106 0.87 -12.18 -11.99
N ILE A 107 -0.01 -11.86 -12.92
CA ILE A 107 -0.65 -10.57 -13.04
C ILE A 107 -1.78 -10.48 -12.02
N GLY A 108 -1.90 -9.35 -11.34
CA GLY A 108 -3.01 -9.02 -10.49
C GLY A 108 -4.20 -8.44 -11.27
N ASN A 109 -5.07 -7.75 -10.58
CA ASN A 109 -6.22 -7.09 -11.20
C ASN A 109 -5.79 -5.80 -11.89
N VAL A 110 -6.11 -5.68 -13.18
CA VAL A 110 -6.01 -4.39 -13.89
C VAL A 110 -6.99 -3.41 -13.26
N TYR A 111 -6.57 -2.18 -13.08
CA TYR A 111 -7.39 -1.16 -12.46
C TYR A 111 -7.46 0.13 -13.26
N LEU A 112 -8.55 0.84 -13.07
CA LEU A 112 -8.82 2.18 -13.60
C LEU A 112 -9.26 3.07 -12.44
N GLY A 113 -8.72 4.28 -12.37
CA GLY A 113 -9.09 5.24 -11.34
C GLY A 113 -9.36 6.62 -11.86
N PHE A 114 -10.18 7.35 -11.10
CA PHE A 114 -10.43 8.76 -11.24
C PHE A 114 -9.94 9.48 -9.99
N ILE A 115 -9.19 10.55 -10.16
CA ILE A 115 -8.62 11.32 -9.07
C ILE A 115 -9.14 12.76 -9.08
N VAL A 116 -9.49 13.25 -7.90
CA VAL A 116 -9.83 14.65 -7.63
C VAL A 116 -8.75 15.23 -6.73
N LYS A 117 -8.22 16.39 -7.09
CA LYS A 117 -7.17 17.09 -6.36
C LYS A 117 -7.65 18.49 -6.01
N ALA A 118 -7.43 18.93 -4.79
CA ALA A 118 -7.68 20.32 -4.37
C ALA A 118 -6.42 20.86 -3.68
N PRO A 119 -5.44 21.32 -4.49
CA PRO A 119 -4.23 21.93 -3.96
C PRO A 119 -4.55 23.24 -3.27
N SER A 120 -4.05 23.43 -2.07
CA SER A 120 -4.26 24.63 -1.28
C SER A 120 -3.08 24.89 -0.36
N PRO A 121 -2.64 26.15 -0.16
CA PRO A 121 -1.59 26.48 0.80
C PRO A 121 -1.92 26.10 2.25
N LYS A 122 -3.19 25.85 2.55
CA LYS A 122 -3.65 25.52 3.90
C LYS A 122 -3.77 24.02 4.13
N LEU A 123 -4.25 23.28 3.14
CA LEU A 123 -4.48 21.84 3.23
C LEU A 123 -4.62 21.27 1.81
N ASP A 124 -3.72 20.42 1.39
CA ASP A 124 -3.84 19.69 0.15
C ASP A 124 -4.78 18.50 0.34
N TYR A 125 -5.68 18.32 -0.61
CA TYR A 125 -6.60 17.20 -0.65
C TYR A 125 -6.45 16.43 -1.96
N ALA A 126 -6.49 15.11 -1.86
CA ALA A 126 -6.63 14.22 -2.99
C ALA A 126 -7.60 13.09 -2.66
N GLY A 127 -8.60 12.93 -3.48
CA GLY A 127 -9.52 11.79 -3.41
C GLY A 127 -9.42 10.97 -4.68
N ALA A 128 -9.49 9.65 -4.56
CA ALA A 128 -9.47 8.74 -5.69
C ALA A 128 -10.53 7.66 -5.56
N VAL A 129 -11.18 7.36 -6.67
CA VAL A 129 -12.03 6.16 -6.81
C VAL A 129 -11.34 5.26 -7.82
N THR A 130 -11.06 4.02 -7.41
CA THR A 130 -10.41 3.00 -8.23
C THR A 130 -11.33 1.80 -8.39
N VAL A 131 -11.47 1.32 -9.62
CA VAL A 131 -12.18 0.09 -9.95
C VAL A 131 -11.19 -0.89 -10.56
N SER A 132 -11.17 -2.11 -10.07
CA SER A 132 -10.31 -3.18 -10.60
C SER A 132 -11.12 -4.30 -11.23
N ALA A 133 -10.70 -4.72 -12.43
CA ALA A 133 -11.27 -5.87 -13.12
C ALA A 133 -10.62 -7.17 -12.59
N PRO A 134 -11.36 -8.29 -12.49
CA PRO A 134 -10.83 -9.55 -11.97
C PRO A 134 -9.97 -10.29 -13.02
N THR A 135 -8.91 -9.65 -13.50
CA THR A 135 -8.01 -10.19 -14.53
C THR A 135 -6.94 -11.12 -13.98
N GLY A 136 -6.64 -11.02 -12.69
CA GLY A 136 -5.69 -11.88 -12.02
C GLY A 136 -6.23 -13.28 -11.79
N SER A 137 -5.32 -14.23 -11.50
CA SER A 137 -5.69 -15.61 -11.21
C SER A 137 -6.20 -15.75 -9.77
N THR A 138 -7.43 -16.22 -9.61
CA THR A 138 -8.01 -16.56 -8.31
C THR A 138 -7.34 -17.76 -7.66
N SER A 139 -6.94 -18.77 -8.45
CA SER A 139 -6.24 -19.97 -7.96
C SER A 139 -4.84 -19.67 -7.44
N LYS A 140 -4.28 -18.52 -7.82
CA LYS A 140 -2.99 -18.02 -7.33
C LYS A 140 -3.13 -16.89 -6.29
N GLY A 141 -4.34 -16.54 -5.88
CA GLY A 141 -4.59 -15.47 -4.92
C GLY A 141 -4.30 -14.04 -5.42
N PHE A 142 -4.11 -13.85 -6.73
CA PHE A 142 -3.88 -12.53 -7.32
C PHE A 142 -5.17 -11.79 -7.68
N SER A 143 -6.31 -12.46 -7.55
CA SER A 143 -7.64 -11.90 -7.75
C SER A 143 -8.64 -12.58 -6.84
N THR A 144 -9.75 -11.89 -6.57
CA THR A 144 -10.91 -12.45 -5.89
C THR A 144 -11.93 -13.07 -6.86
N GLY A 145 -11.72 -12.92 -8.18
CA GLY A 145 -12.68 -13.27 -9.21
C GLY A 145 -13.88 -12.30 -9.29
N ARG A 146 -13.83 -11.19 -8.57
CA ARG A 146 -14.84 -10.14 -8.53
C ARG A 146 -14.20 -8.78 -8.79
N ALA A 147 -14.99 -7.84 -9.27
CA ALA A 147 -14.54 -6.45 -9.39
C ALA A 147 -14.21 -5.88 -8.02
N GLY A 148 -13.06 -5.22 -7.95
CA GLY A 148 -12.66 -4.43 -6.79
C GLY A 148 -13.12 -2.99 -6.95
N VAL A 149 -13.52 -2.37 -5.85
CA VAL A 149 -13.80 -0.93 -5.78
C VAL A 149 -13.11 -0.39 -4.53
N ASP A 150 -12.46 0.71 -4.70
CA ASP A 150 -11.80 1.43 -3.62
C ASP A 150 -12.07 2.93 -3.74
N TRP A 151 -12.33 3.57 -2.62
CA TRP A 151 -12.43 5.01 -2.51
C TRP A 151 -11.54 5.48 -1.37
N THR A 152 -10.53 6.27 -1.69
CA THR A 152 -9.57 6.81 -0.73
C THR A 152 -9.53 8.32 -0.78
N ASN A 153 -9.34 8.93 0.37
CA ASN A 153 -9.17 10.36 0.56
C ASN A 153 -7.90 10.59 1.36
N ARG A 154 -7.06 11.51 0.90
CA ARG A 154 -5.83 11.92 1.56
C ARG A 154 -5.84 13.42 1.77
N PHE A 155 -5.47 13.82 2.97
CA PHE A 155 -5.27 15.18 3.40
C PHE A 155 -3.83 15.33 3.87
N GLU A 156 -3.14 16.34 3.38
CA GLU A 156 -1.78 16.61 3.83
C GLU A 156 -1.52 18.12 3.89
N ARG A 157 -0.57 18.52 4.74
CA ARG A 157 -0.14 19.90 4.83
C ARG A 157 1.33 20.00 5.14
N SER A 158 2.07 20.69 4.28
CA SER A 158 3.48 20.94 4.51
C SER A 158 3.68 22.16 5.43
N PHE A 159 4.49 21.96 6.48
CA PHE A 159 4.96 22.98 7.40
C PHE A 159 6.48 23.01 7.31
N ASP A 160 7.03 23.81 6.40
CA ASP A 160 8.46 23.84 6.07
C ASP A 160 8.96 22.42 5.72
N ARG A 161 9.60 21.74 6.66
CA ARG A 161 10.16 20.40 6.50
C ARG A 161 9.28 19.26 6.96
N LEU A 162 8.18 19.55 7.64
CA LEU A 162 7.26 18.55 8.20
C LEU A 162 5.98 18.52 7.37
N THR A 163 5.60 17.36 6.91
CA THR A 163 4.35 17.12 6.18
C THR A 163 3.53 16.05 6.89
N PRO A 164 2.68 16.43 7.86
CA PRO A 164 1.68 15.52 8.39
C PRO A 164 0.62 15.20 7.33
N PHE A 165 0.08 14.00 7.41
CA PHE A 165 -0.99 13.53 6.55
C PHE A 165 -2.00 12.67 7.30
N PHE A 166 -3.18 12.62 6.74
CA PHE A 166 -4.24 11.69 7.09
C PHE A 166 -4.81 11.10 5.81
N GLU A 167 -5.01 9.79 5.79
CA GLU A 167 -5.62 9.08 4.69
C GLU A 167 -6.72 8.16 5.21
N GLY A 168 -7.82 8.04 4.48
CA GLY A 168 -8.89 7.14 4.85
C GLY A 168 -9.83 6.85 3.71
N GLY A 169 -10.44 5.66 3.73
CA GLY A 169 -11.33 5.25 2.67
C GLY A 169 -12.10 3.96 2.96
N LEU A 170 -12.79 3.51 1.91
CA LEU A 170 -13.61 2.31 1.90
C LEU A 170 -13.28 1.48 0.68
N SER A 171 -13.18 0.16 0.86
CA SER A 171 -12.92 -0.76 -0.23
C SER A 171 -13.73 -2.06 -0.05
N ASN A 172 -13.90 -2.83 -1.13
CA ASN A 172 -14.42 -4.19 -1.04
C ASN A 172 -13.32 -5.26 -1.09
N THR A 173 -12.06 -4.84 -0.93
CA THR A 173 -10.89 -5.71 -0.83
C THR A 173 -9.84 -5.05 0.06
N VAL A 174 -9.06 -5.83 0.78
CA VAL A 174 -7.91 -5.28 1.52
C VAL A 174 -6.78 -4.96 0.54
N PRO A 175 -6.42 -3.68 0.36
CA PRO A 175 -5.37 -3.31 -0.58
C PRO A 175 -3.97 -3.55 0.01
N ASP A 176 -2.97 -3.63 -0.86
CA ASP A 176 -1.57 -3.53 -0.47
C ASP A 176 -1.25 -2.08 -0.03
N SER A 177 -0.24 -1.89 0.80
CA SER A 177 0.25 -0.57 1.19
C SER A 177 1.59 -0.22 0.53
N ALA A 178 2.06 1.01 0.71
CA ALA A 178 3.39 1.41 0.23
C ALA A 178 4.52 0.55 0.83
N PHE A 179 4.33 0.08 2.07
CA PHE A 179 5.33 -0.66 2.83
C PHE A 179 4.92 -2.10 3.14
N LEU A 180 3.75 -2.56 2.68
CA LEU A 180 3.28 -3.91 2.91
C LEU A 180 2.53 -4.44 1.69
N THR A 181 3.17 -5.35 0.96
CA THR A 181 2.49 -6.18 -0.03
C THR A 181 1.98 -7.41 0.68
N ARG A 182 0.66 -7.54 0.80
CA ARG A 182 0.03 -8.62 1.58
C ARG A 182 0.19 -9.98 0.92
N PRO A 183 0.35 -11.05 1.74
CA PRO A 183 0.43 -12.42 1.23
C PRO A 183 -0.93 -12.97 0.77
N PHE A 184 -1.95 -12.14 0.77
CA PHE A 184 -3.30 -12.53 0.35
C PHE A 184 -4.04 -11.38 -0.34
N THR A 185 -5.12 -11.72 -1.03
CA THR A 185 -6.15 -10.80 -1.50
C THR A 185 -7.45 -11.13 -0.77
N SER A 186 -8.30 -10.18 -0.45
CA SER A 186 -9.57 -10.42 0.21
C SER A 186 -10.75 -9.90 -0.60
N LEU A 187 -11.95 -10.42 -0.31
CA LEU A 187 -13.22 -9.92 -0.79
C LEU A 187 -14.15 -9.73 0.40
N GLY A 188 -14.63 -8.53 0.59
CA GLY A 188 -15.49 -8.08 1.65
C GLY A 188 -15.24 -6.61 1.95
N ALA A 189 -16.26 -5.88 2.40
CA ALA A 189 -16.12 -4.45 2.69
C ALA A 189 -15.14 -4.20 3.83
N VAL A 190 -14.24 -3.25 3.63
CA VAL A 190 -13.26 -2.81 4.62
C VAL A 190 -13.20 -1.29 4.64
N SER A 191 -12.98 -0.71 5.80
CA SER A 191 -12.45 0.65 5.90
C SER A 191 -10.96 0.65 6.14
N HIS A 192 -10.34 1.73 5.77
CA HIS A 192 -8.91 1.94 5.95
C HIS A 192 -8.62 3.39 6.34
N LEU A 193 -7.73 3.58 7.31
CA LEU A 193 -7.23 4.88 7.77
C LEU A 193 -5.71 4.81 7.92
N GLU A 194 -4.99 5.81 7.68
CA GLU A 194 -3.59 5.98 8.03
C GLU A 194 -3.35 7.42 8.44
N GLU A 195 -2.63 7.62 9.52
CA GLU A 195 -2.20 8.93 9.97
C GLU A 195 -0.70 8.93 10.20
N GLY A 196 -0.03 9.98 9.79
CA GLY A 196 1.41 10.01 9.92
C GLY A 196 2.01 11.36 9.56
N ALA A 197 3.32 11.36 9.48
CA ALA A 197 4.06 12.52 9.03
C ALA A 197 5.37 12.12 8.36
N GLU A 198 5.79 12.92 7.40
CA GLU A 198 7.10 12.86 6.78
C GLU A 198 7.89 14.12 7.12
N TYR A 199 9.17 13.98 7.45
CA TYR A 199 10.07 15.07 7.75
C TYR A 199 11.24 15.07 6.77
N GLN A 200 11.49 16.22 6.15
CA GLN A 200 12.64 16.43 5.27
C GLN A 200 13.93 16.66 6.08
N LEU A 201 14.74 15.61 6.23
CA LEU A 201 16.00 15.65 6.95
C LEU A 201 17.03 16.54 6.23
N ALA A 202 17.11 16.39 4.90
CA ALA A 202 18.00 17.14 4.02
C ALA A 202 17.34 17.29 2.63
N LYS A 203 17.97 18.02 1.72
CA LYS A 203 17.42 18.34 0.38
C LYS A 203 16.82 17.16 -0.37
N HIS A 204 17.39 15.96 -0.18
CA HIS A 204 16.99 14.75 -0.91
C HIS A 204 16.65 13.59 0.02
N PHE A 205 16.65 13.81 1.33
CA PHE A 205 16.44 12.77 2.32
C PHE A 205 15.23 13.08 3.19
N TYR A 206 14.39 12.08 3.38
CA TYR A 206 13.19 12.17 4.18
C TYR A 206 13.14 10.99 5.15
N ALA A 207 12.47 11.20 6.26
CA ALA A 207 12.09 10.12 7.18
C ALA A 207 10.65 10.32 7.60
N GLY A 208 9.94 9.25 7.83
CA GLY A 208 8.55 9.34 8.21
C GLY A 208 8.10 8.18 9.07
N GLY A 209 6.90 8.32 9.58
CA GLY A 209 6.19 7.28 10.30
C GLY A 209 4.70 7.49 10.25
N SER A 210 3.95 6.40 10.34
CA SER A 210 2.49 6.40 10.35
C SER A 210 1.95 5.29 11.24
N GLY A 211 0.79 5.53 11.81
CA GLY A 211 -0.07 4.50 12.36
C GLY A 211 -1.12 4.10 11.34
N TYR A 212 -1.42 2.83 11.29
CA TYR A 212 -2.42 2.32 10.36
C TYR A 212 -3.33 1.27 10.98
N GLN A 213 -4.51 1.08 10.40
CA GLN A 213 -5.47 0.08 10.86
C GLN A 213 -6.45 -0.34 9.74
N VAL A 214 -6.85 -1.59 9.55
CA VAL A 214 -7.89 -2.14 8.69
C VAL A 214 -9.08 -2.61 9.53
N VAL A 215 -10.31 -2.22 9.18
CA VAL A 215 -11.51 -2.81 9.79
C VAL A 215 -12.42 -3.39 8.72
N PRO A 216 -12.59 -4.71 8.74
CA PRO A 216 -13.59 -5.36 7.91
C PRO A 216 -15.01 -5.10 8.43
N PHE A 217 -15.94 -4.94 7.49
CA PHE A 217 -17.35 -4.91 7.74
C PHE A 217 -17.99 -6.22 7.23
N GLY A 218 -18.53 -7.02 8.13
CA GLY A 218 -19.10 -8.31 7.76
C GLY A 218 -18.06 -9.38 7.38
N SER A 219 -18.52 -10.44 6.74
CA SER A 219 -17.69 -11.59 6.39
C SER A 219 -16.68 -11.26 5.30
N GLN A 220 -15.46 -11.78 5.47
CA GLN A 220 -14.37 -11.63 4.52
C GLN A 220 -14.03 -12.98 3.89
N LYS A 221 -13.72 -12.97 2.60
CA LYS A 221 -13.20 -14.13 1.88
C LYS A 221 -11.77 -13.85 1.46
N VAL A 222 -10.82 -14.69 1.93
CA VAL A 222 -9.39 -14.49 1.72
C VAL A 222 -8.86 -15.47 0.68
N PHE A 223 -7.95 -15.00 -0.18
CA PHE A 223 -7.30 -15.75 -1.24
C PHE A 223 -5.78 -15.61 -1.07
N SER A 224 -5.09 -16.70 -0.76
CA SER A 224 -3.64 -16.70 -0.54
C SER A 224 -2.85 -16.48 -1.83
N LYS A 225 -1.83 -15.60 -1.79
CA LYS A 225 -0.85 -15.42 -2.87
C LYS A 225 0.33 -16.40 -2.74
N LEU A 226 0.44 -17.08 -1.60
CA LEU A 226 1.61 -17.90 -1.27
C LEU A 226 1.47 -19.34 -1.77
N ASP A 227 0.26 -19.76 -2.15
CA ASP A 227 0.00 -21.13 -2.52
C ASP A 227 0.31 -21.45 -3.97
N GLY A 228 1.29 -22.29 -4.16
CA GLY A 228 1.58 -23.00 -5.38
C GLY A 228 1.50 -24.52 -5.19
N LYS A 229 0.35 -25.13 -5.47
CA LYS A 229 0.19 -26.59 -5.69
C LYS A 229 0.59 -27.54 -4.54
N GLY A 230 0.61 -27.12 -3.30
CA GLY A 230 0.82 -28.00 -2.16
C GLY A 230 -0.46 -28.73 -1.76
N LYS A 231 -0.46 -30.06 -1.76
CA LYS A 231 -1.49 -30.91 -1.11
C LYS A 231 -1.26 -30.93 0.41
N GLY A 232 -1.05 -29.80 1.05
CA GLY A 232 -0.77 -29.71 2.47
C GLY A 232 -2.02 -29.35 3.25
N LYS A 233 -2.06 -29.72 4.53
CA LYS A 233 -3.18 -29.44 5.46
C LYS A 233 -3.14 -28.01 6.02
N ASN A 234 -2.60 -27.03 5.31
CA ASN A 234 -2.65 -25.64 5.73
C ASN A 234 -4.02 -25.03 5.42
N PRO A 235 -4.60 -24.20 6.33
CA PRO A 235 -5.90 -23.55 6.10
C PRO A 235 -5.90 -22.60 4.89
N PHE A 236 -4.75 -22.31 4.29
CA PHE A 236 -4.58 -21.54 3.06
C PHE A 236 -4.35 -22.39 1.80
N ASP A 237 -4.47 -23.72 1.91
CA ASP A 237 -4.10 -24.70 0.87
C ASP A 237 -5.06 -24.79 -0.33
N SER A 238 -6.13 -24.09 -0.30
CA SER A 238 -7.01 -23.91 -1.45
C SER A 238 -7.39 -22.45 -1.58
N ALA A 239 -7.37 -21.95 -2.79
CA ALA A 239 -7.85 -20.62 -3.13
C ALA A 239 -9.23 -20.39 -2.55
N ALA A 240 -9.28 -19.76 -1.45
CA ALA A 240 -10.42 -19.41 -0.65
C ALA A 240 -10.70 -20.32 0.52
N VAL A 241 -10.83 -19.72 1.57
CA VAL A 241 -11.98 -19.60 2.44
C VAL A 241 -11.58 -19.67 3.88
N SER A 242 -11.42 -18.55 4.43
CA SER A 242 -11.82 -18.40 5.79
C SER A 242 -12.89 -17.31 5.84
N THR A 243 -14.04 -17.62 6.35
CA THR A 243 -15.13 -16.68 6.55
C THR A 243 -15.11 -16.21 7.99
N GLY A 244 -14.73 -14.96 8.21
CA GLY A 244 -14.74 -14.34 9.52
C GLY A 244 -14.30 -12.88 9.43
N ASN A 245 -14.75 -12.06 10.38
CA ASN A 245 -14.44 -10.63 10.39
C ASN A 245 -12.97 -10.36 10.76
N ASP A 246 -12.30 -11.29 11.42
CA ASP A 246 -10.99 -11.03 12.02
C ASP A 246 -9.79 -11.30 11.10
N LEU A 247 -10.03 -12.02 9.98
CA LEU A 247 -8.95 -12.40 9.05
C LEU A 247 -8.27 -11.25 8.31
N THR A 248 -8.98 -10.16 8.15
CA THR A 248 -8.48 -8.96 7.46
C THR A 248 -8.35 -7.77 8.39
N ARG A 249 -8.79 -7.91 9.65
CA ARG A 249 -8.58 -6.89 10.66
C ARG A 249 -7.09 -6.78 10.95
N GLU A 250 -6.57 -5.58 10.86
CA GLU A 250 -5.16 -5.33 11.09
C GLU A 250 -4.95 -3.93 11.64
N ASN A 251 -3.98 -3.76 12.52
CA ASN A 251 -3.45 -2.47 12.93
C ASN A 251 -1.95 -2.56 13.15
N GLY A 252 -1.27 -1.45 13.02
CA GLY A 252 0.16 -1.42 13.16
C GLY A 252 0.75 -0.05 12.91
N PHE A 253 2.04 -0.03 12.68
CA PHE A 253 2.74 1.19 12.30
C PHE A 253 3.77 0.93 11.21
N ASN A 254 4.07 1.99 10.47
CA ASN A 254 5.12 2.06 9.47
C ASN A 254 6.16 3.08 9.90
N THR A 255 7.42 2.83 9.59
CA THR A 255 8.48 3.83 9.61
C THR A 255 9.30 3.71 8.34
N TRP A 256 9.78 4.81 7.80
CA TRP A 256 10.56 4.77 6.57
C TRP A 256 11.61 5.86 6.51
N VAL A 257 12.61 5.62 5.67
CA VAL A 257 13.51 6.62 5.15
C VAL A 257 13.37 6.65 3.63
N ALA A 258 13.45 7.84 3.04
CA ALA A 258 13.34 8.01 1.61
C ALA A 258 14.47 8.87 1.05
N PHE A 259 14.90 8.53 -0.16
CA PHE A 259 15.89 9.26 -0.92
C PHE A 259 15.30 9.65 -2.28
N GLU A 260 15.26 10.95 -2.57
CA GLU A 260 14.72 11.54 -3.79
C GLU A 260 15.78 12.37 -4.51
N PRO A 261 16.73 11.73 -5.22
CA PRO A 261 17.85 12.43 -5.89
C PRO A 261 17.36 13.40 -6.95
N ALA A 262 16.23 13.11 -7.57
CA ALA A 262 15.56 13.96 -8.53
C ALA A 262 14.04 13.72 -8.42
N SER A 263 13.24 14.69 -8.83
CA SER A 263 11.76 14.59 -8.79
C SER A 263 11.17 13.45 -9.64
N ILE A 264 12.01 12.73 -10.39
CA ILE A 264 11.64 11.55 -11.20
C ILE A 264 11.78 10.26 -10.38
N TRP A 265 12.69 10.20 -9.41
CA TRP A 265 13.02 9.00 -8.68
C TRP A 265 12.80 9.16 -7.18
N ARG A 266 12.20 8.17 -6.57
CA ARG A 266 12.11 8.07 -5.12
C ARG A 266 12.36 6.63 -4.69
N LEU A 267 13.37 6.44 -3.85
CA LEU A 267 13.67 5.17 -3.18
C LEU A 267 13.24 5.28 -1.73
N GLU A 268 12.49 4.30 -1.25
CA GLU A 268 12.03 4.20 0.13
C GLU A 268 12.44 2.86 0.72
N LEU A 269 12.93 2.90 1.95
CA LEU A 269 13.18 1.72 2.77
C LEU A 269 12.32 1.85 4.02
N GLY A 270 11.46 0.87 4.24
CA GLY A 270 10.47 0.90 5.30
C GLY A 270 10.53 -0.32 6.21
N TYR A 271 10.02 -0.12 7.40
CA TYR A 271 9.71 -1.18 8.37
C TYR A 271 8.24 -1.03 8.75
N THR A 272 7.52 -2.14 8.68
CA THR A 272 6.12 -2.25 9.09
C THR A 272 6.01 -3.26 10.21
N ARG A 273 5.29 -2.90 11.26
CA ARG A 273 4.92 -3.80 12.34
C ARG A 273 3.40 -3.93 12.39
N SER A 274 2.90 -5.11 12.05
CA SER A 274 1.52 -5.48 12.32
C SER A 274 1.40 -5.91 13.79
N MET A 275 0.62 -5.15 14.55
CA MET A 275 0.37 -5.46 15.97
C MET A 275 -0.65 -6.60 16.11
N THR A 276 -1.56 -6.71 15.15
CA THR A 276 -2.59 -7.75 15.15
C THR A 276 -2.01 -9.14 14.89
N PHE A 277 -1.09 -9.23 13.93
CA PHE A 277 -0.50 -10.50 13.52
C PHE A 277 0.87 -10.77 14.15
N ASP A 278 1.35 -9.86 15.00
CA ASP A 278 2.68 -9.90 15.61
C ASP A 278 3.81 -10.05 14.56
N LEU A 279 3.64 -9.44 13.39
CA LEU A 279 4.48 -9.62 12.23
C LEU A 279 5.29 -8.37 11.90
N SER A 280 6.60 -8.54 11.78
CA SER A 280 7.54 -7.51 11.33
C SER A 280 7.88 -7.73 9.86
N SER A 281 7.77 -6.69 9.05
CA SER A 281 8.09 -6.71 7.64
C SER A 281 9.06 -5.59 7.28
N PHE A 282 10.05 -5.91 6.47
CA PHE A 282 10.90 -4.92 5.82
C PHE A 282 10.41 -4.73 4.38
N ALA A 283 10.35 -3.49 3.96
CA ALA A 283 9.90 -3.13 2.63
C ALA A 283 10.91 -2.22 1.94
N PHE A 284 11.00 -2.36 0.65
CA PHE A 284 11.59 -1.34 -0.21
C PHE A 284 10.59 -0.96 -1.30
N ASN A 285 10.65 0.28 -1.72
CA ASN A 285 9.85 0.80 -2.80
C ASN A 285 10.72 1.73 -3.66
N LEU A 286 10.89 1.40 -4.92
CA LEU A 286 11.53 2.26 -5.91
C LEU A 286 10.46 2.75 -6.87
N ARG A 287 10.22 4.05 -6.87
CA ARG A 287 9.22 4.68 -7.71
C ARG A 287 9.87 5.60 -8.73
N MET A 288 9.43 5.48 -9.98
CA MET A 288 9.81 6.34 -11.08
C MET A 288 8.60 7.09 -11.63
N ASN A 289 8.69 8.42 -11.69
CA ASN A 289 7.66 9.26 -12.31
C ASN A 289 7.88 9.33 -13.83
N VAL A 290 7.24 8.42 -14.55
CA VAL A 290 7.32 8.31 -16.01
C VAL A 290 6.73 9.54 -16.68
N GLY A 291 5.67 10.13 -16.13
CA GLY A 291 5.08 11.36 -16.65
C GLY A 291 6.06 12.52 -16.71
N LYS A 292 6.82 12.73 -15.62
CA LYS A 292 7.89 13.76 -15.60
C LYS A 292 9.03 13.43 -16.57
N LEU A 293 9.41 12.17 -16.69
CA LEU A 293 10.46 11.73 -17.61
C LEU A 293 10.08 12.02 -19.06
N LEU A 294 8.84 11.73 -19.46
CA LEU A 294 8.36 11.97 -20.82
C LEU A 294 8.23 13.46 -21.14
N ARG A 295 7.80 14.27 -20.17
CA ARG A 295 7.72 15.74 -20.33
C ARG A 295 9.10 16.40 -20.46
N SER A 296 10.07 15.94 -19.69
CA SER A 296 11.45 16.43 -19.74
C SER A 296 12.09 16.27 -21.11
N LYS A 297 11.81 15.15 -21.82
CA LYS A 297 12.31 14.91 -23.18
C LYS A 297 11.66 15.75 -24.27
N ARG A 298 10.52 16.39 -24.00
CA ARG A 298 9.81 17.21 -24.99
C ARG A 298 10.32 18.65 -25.07
N ASN A 299 11.17 19.07 -24.15
CA ASN A 299 11.71 20.42 -24.06
C ASN A 299 13.16 20.51 -24.61
N TYR A 300 13.59 19.51 -25.35
CA TYR A 300 14.80 19.46 -26.19
C TYR A 300 14.34 19.20 -27.64
#